data_bc447884c687a7e4f1d4fd0500960eab
#
_entry.id   bc447884c687a7e4f1d4fd0500960eab
#
_cell.length_a   1.000
_cell.length_b   1.000
_cell.length_c   1.000
_cell.angle_alpha   90.00
_cell.angle_beta   90.00
_cell.angle_gamma   90.00
#
_symmetry.space_group_name_H-M   'P 1'
#
loop_
_entity.id
_entity.type
_entity.pdbx_description
1 polymer ?
#
loop_
_entity_poly.entity_id
_entity_poly.type
_entity_poly.pdbx_seq_one_letter_code
_entity_poly.pdbx_strand_id
1 'polypeptide(L)'
;VPVTGPGLVRKSPTYLADPNFPLFMRWSYVPKLLPWLIKYLSFANESDTRRISQGLTTIVGDSLEQHKALTAQTKAAKWVQSSNYSFAYADRAAFNADAFGWQLRKEAGFIPDLIEGRAVQEEEPILGFGTQLLAVLKGHGFILNPGSYVQDLVCVLKELGGKFIQAEVKDFDLSGGKITAVDTNIGRMHCDKAIVSSGIWSKPLMQKLGLHVPLEAERGYHIVFEQPSQKPNNPMMLAAGKFVATAMDQGLRCAGIVEFGGLSEKKSKAPLQLLRRKVQEVFPKLSFASEQEWLAYRPAPTDSLPYIGELSASGVFTAFGHHHIGLTGGPKTGRLVADMIVGHHPNTDIRPFDPMRFKRGK
;
A
#
# COMPACT_ATOMS: atom_id res chain seq x y z
N VAL A 1 -3.28 -8.54 5.65
CA VAL A 1 -2.58 -8.73 6.93
C VAL A 1 -1.74 -7.50 7.17
N PRO A 2 -1.80 -6.86 8.35
CA PRO A 2 -0.98 -5.70 8.66
C PRO A 2 0.52 -6.03 8.66
N VAL A 3 1.35 -5.02 8.49
CA VAL A 3 2.82 -5.17 8.55
C VAL A 3 3.29 -5.43 9.98
N THR A 4 2.59 -4.84 10.97
CA THR A 4 2.82 -5.10 12.40
C THR A 4 2.22 -6.44 12.79
N GLY A 5 2.97 -7.23 13.57
CA GLY A 5 2.49 -8.51 14.08
C GLY A 5 3.16 -8.90 15.39
N PRO A 6 2.61 -9.91 16.09
CA PRO A 6 3.18 -10.38 17.34
C PRO A 6 4.64 -10.79 17.19
N GLY A 7 5.46 -10.42 18.16
CA GLY A 7 6.89 -10.73 18.18
C GLY A 7 7.78 -9.78 17.36
N LEU A 8 7.20 -8.80 16.64
CA LEU A 8 8.00 -7.83 15.90
C LEU A 8 8.98 -7.08 16.81
N VAL A 9 8.53 -6.63 17.97
CA VAL A 9 9.38 -5.92 18.95
C VAL A 9 10.60 -6.74 19.33
N ARG A 10 10.41 -8.04 19.65
CA ARG A 10 11.51 -8.94 20.05
C ARG A 10 12.47 -9.22 18.88
N LYS A 11 11.96 -9.29 17.65
CA LYS A 11 12.74 -9.60 16.45
C LYS A 11 13.40 -8.37 15.83
N SER A 12 12.96 -7.14 16.17
CA SER A 12 13.44 -5.90 15.55
C SER A 12 14.97 -5.73 15.61
N PRO A 13 15.68 -5.99 16.73
CA PRO A 13 17.13 -5.87 16.75
C PRO A 13 17.82 -6.82 15.76
N THR A 14 17.35 -8.07 15.66
CA THR A 14 17.87 -9.05 14.71
C THR A 14 17.64 -8.61 13.26
N TYR A 15 16.47 -8.07 12.96
CA TYR A 15 16.13 -7.57 11.62
C TYR A 15 16.99 -6.38 11.19
N LEU A 16 17.32 -5.48 12.12
CA LEU A 16 18.20 -4.34 11.85
C LEU A 16 19.66 -4.73 11.70
N ALA A 17 20.10 -5.80 12.35
CA ALA A 17 21.46 -6.34 12.28
C ALA A 17 21.68 -7.24 11.04
N ASP A 18 20.64 -7.76 10.42
CA ASP A 18 20.73 -8.64 9.24
C ASP A 18 20.79 -7.84 7.94
N PRO A 19 21.94 -7.80 7.24
CA PRO A 19 22.08 -7.07 5.98
C PRO A 19 21.23 -7.66 4.83
N ASN A 20 20.67 -8.87 5.01
CA ASN A 20 19.78 -9.52 4.07
C ASN A 20 18.29 -9.25 4.37
N PHE A 21 17.98 -8.57 5.46
CA PHE A 21 16.61 -8.21 5.78
C PHE A 21 16.20 -6.94 4.99
N PRO A 22 15.00 -6.89 4.40
CA PRO A 22 14.60 -5.81 3.51
C PRO A 22 14.15 -4.53 4.23
N LEU A 23 14.74 -4.24 5.38
CA LEU A 23 14.49 -3.04 6.18
C LEU A 23 15.79 -2.26 6.37
N PHE A 24 15.80 -1.05 5.84
CA PHE A 24 16.90 -0.13 5.97
C PHE A 24 16.52 1.10 6.81
N MET A 25 17.51 1.67 7.48
CA MET A 25 17.31 2.85 8.32
C MET A 25 18.48 3.82 8.14
N ARG A 26 18.18 5.08 7.89
CA ARG A 26 19.20 6.15 7.94
C ARG A 26 19.40 6.54 9.40
N TRP A 27 20.53 6.19 9.98
CA TRP A 27 20.82 6.39 11.40
C TRP A 27 20.66 7.84 11.86
N SER A 28 21.01 8.82 11.01
CA SER A 28 20.79 10.24 11.27
C SER A 28 19.32 10.65 11.38
N TYR A 29 18.40 9.81 10.86
CA TYR A 29 16.97 10.06 10.88
C TYR A 29 16.28 9.43 12.11
N VAL A 30 16.93 8.51 12.79
CA VAL A 30 16.38 7.75 13.94
C VAL A 30 15.78 8.64 15.03
N PRO A 31 16.41 9.75 15.46
CA PRO A 31 15.82 10.60 16.49
C PRO A 31 14.45 11.19 16.09
N LYS A 32 14.26 11.50 14.80
CA LYS A 32 12.96 11.98 14.26
C LYS A 32 11.93 10.86 14.12
N LEU A 33 12.39 9.66 13.81
CA LEU A 33 11.54 8.47 13.64
C LEU A 33 11.03 7.92 14.97
N LEU A 34 11.81 8.07 16.05
CA LEU A 34 11.60 7.37 17.32
C LEU A 34 10.19 7.53 17.92
N PRO A 35 9.57 8.73 17.98
CA PRO A 35 8.22 8.89 18.51
C PRO A 35 7.17 8.10 17.72
N TRP A 36 7.29 8.07 16.39
CA TRP A 36 6.43 7.29 15.52
C TRP A 36 6.68 5.79 15.71
N LEU A 37 7.94 5.37 15.76
CA LEU A 37 8.35 3.96 15.89
C LEU A 37 7.86 3.34 17.20
N ILE A 38 7.98 4.06 18.34
CA ILE A 38 7.46 3.58 19.63
C ILE A 38 5.95 3.34 19.54
N LYS A 39 5.22 4.30 18.95
CA LYS A 39 3.77 4.18 18.78
C LYS A 39 3.41 3.06 17.78
N TYR A 40 4.16 2.89 16.71
CA TYR A 40 3.97 1.82 15.74
C TYR A 40 4.19 0.44 16.36
N LEU A 41 5.25 0.28 17.17
CA LEU A 41 5.55 -0.98 17.85
C LEU A 41 4.55 -1.31 18.96
N SER A 42 3.88 -0.33 19.57
CA SER A 42 2.83 -0.59 20.57
C SER A 42 1.62 -1.34 19.98
N PHE A 43 1.38 -1.25 18.68
CA PHE A 43 0.36 -2.02 17.96
C PHE A 43 0.83 -3.42 17.53
N ALA A 44 2.09 -3.81 17.79
CA ALA A 44 2.67 -5.09 17.38
C ALA A 44 2.32 -6.24 18.38
N ASN A 45 1.06 -6.36 18.73
CA ASN A 45 0.49 -7.42 19.57
C ASN A 45 -0.65 -8.14 18.83
N GLU A 46 -1.07 -9.30 19.32
CA GLU A 46 -2.06 -10.13 18.64
C GLU A 46 -3.44 -9.44 18.54
N SER A 47 -3.91 -8.84 19.62
CA SER A 47 -5.22 -8.19 19.68
C SER A 47 -5.33 -7.05 18.67
N ASP A 48 -4.35 -6.12 18.66
CA ASP A 48 -4.32 -5.04 17.71
C ASP A 48 -4.13 -5.53 16.28
N THR A 49 -3.27 -6.54 16.06
CA THR A 49 -3.07 -7.11 14.73
C THR A 49 -4.36 -7.69 14.15
N ARG A 50 -5.17 -8.39 14.96
CA ARG A 50 -6.49 -8.90 14.53
C ARG A 50 -7.46 -7.76 14.23
N ARG A 51 -7.58 -6.77 15.12
CA ARG A 51 -8.42 -5.60 14.93
C ARG A 51 -8.05 -4.83 13.67
N ILE A 52 -6.76 -4.60 13.44
CA ILE A 52 -6.24 -3.92 12.24
C ILE A 52 -6.53 -4.75 10.99
N SER A 53 -6.32 -6.08 11.05
CA SER A 53 -6.61 -6.98 9.93
C SER A 53 -8.09 -6.93 9.53
N GLN A 54 -9.00 -6.93 10.50
CA GLN A 54 -10.44 -6.78 10.24
C GLN A 54 -10.75 -5.45 9.55
N GLY A 55 -10.22 -4.33 10.06
CA GLY A 55 -10.38 -3.03 9.43
C GLY A 55 -9.84 -3.02 7.99
N LEU A 56 -8.62 -3.52 7.76
CA LEU A 56 -8.05 -3.57 6.42
C LEU A 56 -8.89 -4.43 5.46
N THR A 57 -9.45 -5.55 5.93
CA THR A 57 -10.29 -6.43 5.11
C THR A 57 -11.52 -5.70 4.57
N THR A 58 -12.11 -4.76 5.34
CA THR A 58 -13.26 -3.97 4.86
C THR A 58 -12.91 -3.05 3.69
N ILE A 59 -11.64 -2.66 3.53
CA ILE A 59 -11.17 -1.78 2.45
C ILE A 59 -10.64 -2.55 1.25
N VAL A 60 -10.00 -3.72 1.48
CA VAL A 60 -9.29 -4.43 0.40
C VAL A 60 -9.90 -5.78 0.03
N GLY A 61 -10.87 -6.29 0.81
CA GLY A 61 -11.39 -7.65 0.63
C GLY A 61 -12.11 -7.87 -0.71
N ASP A 62 -12.71 -6.84 -1.27
CA ASP A 62 -13.44 -6.82 -2.54
C ASP A 62 -12.77 -5.91 -3.58
N SER A 63 -11.44 -5.72 -3.47
CA SER A 63 -10.71 -4.71 -4.27
C SER A 63 -10.84 -4.90 -5.78
N LEU A 64 -10.80 -6.15 -6.27
CA LEU A 64 -10.93 -6.43 -7.71
C LEU A 64 -12.28 -5.97 -8.25
N GLU A 65 -13.36 -6.29 -7.53
CA GLU A 65 -14.73 -5.87 -7.87
C GLU A 65 -14.88 -4.37 -7.82
N GLN A 66 -14.28 -3.69 -6.83
CA GLN A 66 -14.29 -2.24 -6.73
C GLN A 66 -13.54 -1.57 -7.88
N HIS A 67 -12.39 -2.12 -8.29
CA HIS A 67 -11.67 -1.63 -9.47
C HIS A 67 -12.49 -1.84 -10.76
N LYS A 68 -13.08 -3.03 -10.95
CA LYS A 68 -13.95 -3.32 -12.09
C LYS A 68 -15.16 -2.39 -12.15
N ALA A 69 -15.82 -2.17 -11.00
CA ALA A 69 -16.97 -1.28 -10.91
C ALA A 69 -16.61 0.18 -11.25
N LEU A 70 -15.48 0.69 -10.69
CA LEU A 70 -15.00 2.04 -10.97
C LEU A 70 -14.68 2.26 -12.45
N THR A 71 -14.17 1.25 -13.13
CA THR A 71 -13.70 1.36 -14.52
C THR A 71 -14.69 0.85 -15.55
N ALA A 72 -15.85 0.34 -15.12
CA ALA A 72 -16.87 -0.20 -16.03
C ALA A 72 -17.22 0.80 -17.14
N GLN A 73 -17.23 0.33 -18.39
CA GLN A 73 -17.52 1.14 -19.59
C GLN A 73 -16.54 2.32 -19.83
N THR A 74 -15.37 2.32 -19.21
CA THR A 74 -14.33 3.32 -19.43
C THR A 74 -13.09 2.71 -20.07
N LYS A 75 -12.23 3.56 -20.66
CA LYS A 75 -10.93 3.13 -21.19
C LYS A 75 -9.95 2.64 -20.13
N ALA A 76 -10.18 2.95 -18.86
CA ALA A 76 -9.35 2.47 -17.74
C ALA A 76 -9.56 0.97 -17.43
N ALA A 77 -10.66 0.36 -17.88
CA ALA A 77 -10.99 -1.04 -17.62
C ALA A 77 -9.92 -2.03 -18.12
N LYS A 78 -9.26 -1.71 -19.24
CA LYS A 78 -8.18 -2.56 -19.82
C LYS A 78 -7.00 -2.81 -18.89
N TRP A 79 -6.79 -1.92 -17.90
CA TRP A 79 -5.69 -2.01 -16.96
C TRP A 79 -5.97 -2.94 -15.79
N VAL A 80 -7.23 -3.28 -15.52
CA VAL A 80 -7.65 -4.17 -14.43
C VAL A 80 -7.61 -5.60 -14.92
N GLN A 81 -6.66 -6.38 -14.41
CA GLN A 81 -6.48 -7.77 -14.79
C GLN A 81 -6.95 -8.69 -13.67
N SER A 82 -7.80 -9.68 -13.99
CA SER A 82 -8.13 -10.77 -13.08
C SER A 82 -7.00 -11.80 -13.08
N SER A 83 -6.63 -12.30 -11.91
CA SER A 83 -5.58 -13.32 -11.74
C SER A 83 -5.78 -14.07 -10.43
N ASN A 84 -4.92 -15.04 -10.16
CA ASN A 84 -4.66 -15.51 -8.82
C ASN A 84 -3.58 -14.65 -8.16
N TYR A 85 -3.33 -14.87 -6.87
CA TYR A 85 -2.19 -14.29 -6.15
C TYR A 85 -1.49 -15.39 -5.36
N SER A 86 -0.20 -15.57 -5.58
CA SER A 86 0.56 -16.66 -4.99
C SER A 86 1.51 -16.17 -3.90
N PHE A 87 1.65 -16.97 -2.84
CA PHE A 87 2.72 -16.85 -1.87
C PHE A 87 3.69 -18.01 -2.07
N ALA A 88 4.94 -17.69 -2.38
CA ALA A 88 5.98 -18.68 -2.70
C ALA A 88 6.91 -18.88 -1.49
N TYR A 89 7.00 -20.10 -1.01
CA TYR A 89 7.80 -20.51 0.15
C TYR A 89 8.89 -21.51 -0.27
N ALA A 90 10.01 -21.50 0.47
CA ALA A 90 11.07 -22.47 0.26
C ALA A 90 10.57 -23.91 0.45
N ASP A 91 9.75 -24.12 1.48
CA ASP A 91 9.22 -25.43 1.86
C ASP A 91 7.99 -25.31 2.77
N ARG A 92 7.46 -26.46 3.19
CA ARG A 92 6.33 -26.57 4.12
C ARG A 92 6.65 -25.98 5.51
N ALA A 93 7.88 -26.04 5.96
CA ALA A 93 8.28 -25.49 7.27
C ALA A 93 8.22 -23.95 7.24
N ALA A 94 8.69 -23.34 6.14
CA ALA A 94 8.60 -21.90 5.92
C ALA A 94 7.15 -21.41 5.83
N PHE A 95 6.25 -22.17 5.15
CA PHE A 95 4.81 -21.89 5.14
C PHE A 95 4.21 -21.96 6.55
N ASN A 96 4.51 -23.01 7.32
CA ASN A 96 4.01 -23.18 8.67
C ASN A 96 4.54 -22.10 9.64
N ALA A 97 5.72 -21.53 9.40
CA ALA A 97 6.25 -20.42 10.18
C ALA A 97 5.44 -19.12 10.01
N ASP A 98 4.66 -18.97 8.92
CA ASP A 98 3.70 -17.87 8.70
C ASP A 98 2.25 -18.22 9.17
N ALA A 99 2.09 -19.21 10.05
CA ALA A 99 0.78 -19.74 10.47
C ALA A 99 -0.16 -18.63 10.98
N PHE A 100 0.33 -17.66 11.76
CA PHE A 100 -0.47 -16.56 12.25
C PHE A 100 -0.98 -15.67 11.10
N GLY A 101 -0.14 -15.36 10.12
CA GLY A 101 -0.53 -14.61 8.92
C GLY A 101 -1.58 -15.37 8.10
N TRP A 102 -1.46 -16.68 7.98
CA TRP A 102 -2.44 -17.52 7.30
C TRP A 102 -3.74 -17.65 8.09
N GLN A 103 -3.68 -17.70 9.41
CA GLN A 103 -4.87 -17.66 10.24
C GLN A 103 -5.69 -16.38 10.01
N LEU A 104 -5.03 -15.21 9.99
CA LEU A 104 -5.71 -13.94 9.70
C LEU A 104 -6.33 -13.90 8.30
N ARG A 105 -5.65 -14.45 7.28
CA ARG A 105 -6.22 -14.56 5.92
C ARG A 105 -7.45 -15.46 5.90
N LYS A 106 -7.38 -16.62 6.58
CA LYS A 106 -8.50 -17.56 6.69
C LYS A 106 -9.70 -16.94 7.42
N GLU A 107 -9.47 -16.19 8.51
CA GLU A 107 -10.51 -15.44 9.23
C GLU A 107 -11.17 -14.38 8.33
N ALA A 108 -10.43 -13.83 7.37
CA ALA A 108 -10.93 -12.91 6.35
C ALA A 108 -11.56 -13.59 5.12
N GLY A 109 -11.68 -14.94 5.12
CA GLY A 109 -12.27 -15.71 4.02
C GLY A 109 -11.28 -16.13 2.92
N PHE A 110 -9.98 -15.85 3.06
CA PHE A 110 -8.96 -16.20 2.06
C PHE A 110 -8.30 -17.52 2.40
N ILE A 111 -8.71 -18.60 1.73
CA ILE A 111 -8.20 -19.96 1.91
C ILE A 111 -7.34 -20.30 0.68
N PRO A 112 -6.05 -20.65 0.84
CA PRO A 112 -5.20 -20.97 -0.30
C PRO A 112 -5.35 -22.42 -0.76
N ASP A 113 -5.21 -22.63 -2.07
CA ASP A 113 -4.83 -23.92 -2.61
C ASP A 113 -3.31 -24.08 -2.48
N LEU A 114 -2.86 -25.26 -2.06
CA LEU A 114 -1.42 -25.53 -1.86
C LEU A 114 -0.90 -26.40 -3.00
N ILE A 115 0.18 -25.96 -3.63
CA ILE A 115 0.92 -26.66 -4.68
C ILE A 115 2.32 -26.94 -4.15
N GLU A 116 2.80 -28.18 -4.25
CA GLU A 116 4.08 -28.59 -3.65
C GLU A 116 4.94 -29.42 -4.62
N GLY A 117 6.24 -29.41 -4.32
CA GLY A 117 7.21 -30.19 -5.07
C GLY A 117 7.37 -29.75 -6.52
N ARG A 118 7.43 -30.68 -7.45
CA ARG A 118 7.64 -30.39 -8.88
C ARG A 118 6.50 -29.58 -9.52
N ALA A 119 5.28 -29.74 -9.04
CA ALA A 119 4.13 -29.00 -9.53
C ALA A 119 4.28 -27.48 -9.35
N VAL A 120 5.17 -27.02 -8.45
CA VAL A 120 5.51 -25.59 -8.28
C VAL A 120 6.14 -25.01 -9.56
N GLN A 121 7.10 -25.73 -10.17
CA GLN A 121 7.76 -25.28 -11.38
C GLN A 121 6.92 -25.49 -12.64
N GLU A 122 5.95 -26.41 -12.61
CA GLU A 122 4.94 -26.57 -13.66
C GLU A 122 3.94 -25.42 -13.65
N GLU A 123 3.50 -24.95 -12.44
CA GLU A 123 2.61 -23.81 -12.27
C GLU A 123 3.32 -22.48 -12.57
N GLU A 124 4.55 -22.31 -12.06
CA GLU A 124 5.36 -21.07 -12.18
C GLU A 124 6.79 -21.39 -12.64
N PRO A 125 7.02 -21.55 -13.96
CA PRO A 125 8.32 -21.95 -14.52
C PRO A 125 9.48 -20.99 -14.25
N ILE A 126 9.20 -19.74 -13.92
CA ILE A 126 10.21 -18.74 -13.55
C ILE A 126 10.91 -19.08 -12.22
N LEU A 127 10.27 -19.85 -11.34
CA LEU A 127 10.80 -20.17 -10.01
C LEU A 127 11.95 -21.18 -10.09
N GLY A 128 13.00 -20.89 -9.35
CA GLY A 128 14.06 -21.88 -9.12
C GLY A 128 13.61 -23.01 -8.17
N PHE A 129 14.37 -24.11 -8.16
CA PHE A 129 14.09 -25.28 -7.29
C PHE A 129 14.19 -25.01 -5.79
N GLY A 130 14.69 -23.81 -5.38
CA GLY A 130 14.66 -23.35 -3.98
C GLY A 130 13.27 -22.97 -3.48
N THR A 131 12.24 -22.94 -4.35
CA THR A 131 10.83 -22.75 -4.00
C THR A 131 10.10 -24.06 -4.19
N GLN A 132 9.55 -24.63 -3.10
CA GLN A 132 8.93 -25.95 -3.08
C GLN A 132 7.45 -25.92 -2.68
N LEU A 133 6.90 -24.72 -2.36
CA LEU A 133 5.50 -24.56 -2.01
C LEU A 133 4.93 -23.24 -2.51
N LEU A 134 3.79 -23.30 -3.18
CA LEU A 134 2.91 -22.17 -3.48
C LEU A 134 1.62 -22.27 -2.69
N ALA A 135 1.22 -21.16 -2.06
CA ALA A 135 -0.10 -20.98 -1.50
C ALA A 135 -0.86 -19.99 -2.40
N VAL A 136 -1.79 -20.52 -3.20
CA VAL A 136 -2.47 -19.80 -4.28
C VAL A 136 -3.82 -19.32 -3.80
N LEU A 137 -4.07 -18.02 -3.84
CA LEU A 137 -5.35 -17.39 -3.57
C LEU A 137 -6.04 -17.07 -4.90
N LYS A 138 -7.22 -17.62 -5.12
CA LYS A 138 -8.03 -17.39 -6.32
C LYS A 138 -8.84 -16.10 -6.23
N GLY A 139 -9.28 -15.58 -7.38
CA GLY A 139 -10.18 -14.42 -7.44
C GLY A 139 -9.52 -13.10 -7.06
N HIS A 140 -8.24 -12.98 -7.31
CA HIS A 140 -7.48 -11.73 -7.16
C HIS A 140 -7.30 -11.01 -8.49
N GLY A 141 -6.57 -9.92 -8.48
CA GLY A 141 -6.22 -9.17 -9.67
C GLY A 141 -5.05 -8.24 -9.44
N PHE A 142 -4.63 -7.58 -10.52
CA PHE A 142 -3.60 -6.56 -10.48
C PHE A 142 -3.85 -5.50 -11.53
N ILE A 143 -3.20 -4.36 -11.39
CA ILE A 143 -3.24 -3.28 -12.37
C ILE A 143 -2.02 -3.42 -13.27
N LEU A 144 -2.26 -3.65 -14.57
CA LEU A 144 -1.22 -3.94 -15.56
C LEU A 144 -0.24 -2.76 -15.72
N ASN A 145 -0.75 -1.51 -15.65
CA ASN A 145 0.05 -0.28 -15.64
C ASN A 145 -0.60 0.76 -14.72
N PRO A 146 -0.14 0.91 -13.46
CA PRO A 146 -0.72 1.85 -12.51
C PRO A 146 -0.67 3.32 -12.95
N GLY A 147 0.38 3.72 -13.66
CA GLY A 147 0.51 5.09 -14.17
C GLY A 147 -0.56 5.41 -15.20
N SER A 148 -0.66 4.59 -16.25
CA SER A 148 -1.67 4.74 -17.29
C SER A 148 -3.10 4.56 -16.77
N TYR A 149 -3.30 3.66 -15.79
CA TYR A 149 -4.58 3.48 -15.11
C TYR A 149 -5.07 4.79 -14.47
N VAL A 150 -4.21 5.46 -13.68
CA VAL A 150 -4.57 6.73 -13.02
C VAL A 150 -4.76 7.84 -14.06
N GLN A 151 -3.94 7.90 -15.11
CA GLN A 151 -4.10 8.87 -16.19
C GLN A 151 -5.45 8.70 -16.91
N ASP A 152 -5.85 7.46 -17.20
CA ASP A 152 -7.15 7.19 -17.82
C ASP A 152 -8.32 7.54 -16.90
N LEU A 153 -8.20 7.32 -15.57
CA LEU A 153 -9.21 7.79 -14.59
C LEU A 153 -9.31 9.32 -14.56
N VAL A 154 -8.20 10.05 -14.66
CA VAL A 154 -8.24 11.53 -14.77
C VAL A 154 -8.93 11.97 -16.06
N CYS A 155 -8.74 11.25 -17.16
CA CYS A 155 -9.49 11.55 -18.39
C CYS A 155 -10.99 11.31 -18.21
N VAL A 156 -11.40 10.21 -17.56
CA VAL A 156 -12.81 9.95 -17.24
C VAL A 156 -13.39 11.06 -16.36
N LEU A 157 -12.64 11.51 -15.34
CA LEU A 157 -13.07 12.66 -14.52
C LEU A 157 -13.34 13.90 -15.37
N LYS A 158 -12.47 14.22 -16.34
CA LYS A 158 -12.64 15.36 -17.24
C LYS A 158 -13.85 15.19 -18.16
N GLU A 159 -14.08 13.99 -18.69
CA GLU A 159 -15.25 13.64 -19.53
C GLU A 159 -16.56 13.81 -18.75
N LEU A 160 -16.54 13.59 -17.43
CA LEU A 160 -17.67 13.84 -16.52
C LEU A 160 -17.78 15.31 -16.06
N GLY A 161 -17.01 16.23 -16.63
CA GLY A 161 -17.05 17.66 -16.31
C GLY A 161 -16.14 18.10 -15.16
N GLY A 162 -15.38 17.18 -14.56
CA GLY A 162 -14.38 17.50 -13.52
C GLY A 162 -13.19 18.27 -14.09
N LYS A 163 -12.49 19.00 -13.21
CA LYS A 163 -11.28 19.75 -13.57
C LYS A 163 -10.06 19.14 -12.88
N PHE A 164 -8.99 18.96 -13.62
CA PHE A 164 -7.67 18.64 -13.07
C PHE A 164 -6.80 19.90 -13.11
N ILE A 165 -6.39 20.37 -11.93
CA ILE A 165 -5.59 21.58 -11.75
C ILE A 165 -4.29 21.22 -11.07
N GLN A 166 -3.16 21.53 -11.69
CA GLN A 166 -1.85 21.34 -11.09
C GLN A 166 -1.55 22.52 -10.17
N ALA A 167 -1.65 22.30 -8.85
CA ALA A 167 -1.42 23.30 -7.83
C ALA A 167 -0.91 22.65 -6.53
N GLU A 168 -0.22 23.44 -5.72
CA GLU A 168 0.18 23.05 -4.36
C GLU A 168 -0.75 23.72 -3.35
N VAL A 169 -1.50 22.93 -2.58
CA VAL A 169 -2.34 23.43 -1.48
C VAL A 169 -1.43 23.87 -0.32
N LYS A 170 -1.63 25.09 0.14
CA LYS A 170 -0.85 25.73 1.21
C LYS A 170 -1.60 25.77 2.54
N ASP A 171 -2.90 26.09 2.50
CA ASP A 171 -3.73 26.26 3.69
C ASP A 171 -5.22 26.06 3.40
N PHE A 172 -6.04 26.09 4.42
CA PHE A 172 -7.49 26.00 4.39
C PHE A 172 -8.11 27.23 5.04
N ASP A 173 -9.16 27.76 4.42
CA ASP A 173 -9.97 28.82 5.00
C ASP A 173 -11.29 28.24 5.53
N LEU A 174 -11.52 28.47 6.83
CA LEU A 174 -12.73 28.02 7.51
C LEU A 174 -13.47 29.23 8.09
N SER A 175 -14.77 29.31 7.82
CA SER A 175 -15.68 30.28 8.44
C SER A 175 -16.74 29.55 9.27
N GLY A 176 -16.91 29.92 10.54
CA GLY A 176 -17.80 29.22 11.43
C GLY A 176 -17.52 27.72 11.59
N GLY A 177 -16.26 27.29 11.44
CA GLY A 177 -15.84 25.90 11.50
C GLY A 177 -16.11 25.08 10.22
N LYS A 178 -16.60 25.69 9.17
CA LYS A 178 -16.85 25.08 7.84
C LYS A 178 -15.83 25.54 6.82
N ILE A 179 -15.39 24.65 5.92
CA ILE A 179 -14.52 24.99 4.81
C ILE A 179 -15.23 25.96 3.86
N THR A 180 -14.50 26.99 3.42
CA THR A 180 -14.98 27.96 2.42
C THR A 180 -14.05 28.05 1.23
N ALA A 181 -12.76 27.78 1.43
CA ALA A 181 -11.76 27.79 0.35
C ALA A 181 -10.52 26.98 0.73
N VAL A 182 -9.71 26.66 -0.28
CA VAL A 182 -8.33 26.22 -0.15
C VAL A 182 -7.39 27.25 -0.76
N ASP A 183 -6.32 27.58 -0.05
CA ASP A 183 -5.28 28.46 -0.55
C ASP A 183 -4.21 27.66 -1.26
N THR A 184 -3.85 28.05 -2.48
CA THR A 184 -2.88 27.34 -3.32
C THR A 184 -1.77 28.30 -3.78
N ASN A 185 -0.70 27.75 -4.38
CA ASN A 185 0.37 28.53 -4.98
C ASN A 185 -0.07 29.35 -6.24
N ILE A 186 -1.27 29.05 -6.79
CA ILE A 186 -1.83 29.75 -7.96
C ILE A 186 -3.09 30.56 -7.63
N GLY A 187 -3.40 30.72 -6.34
CA GLY A 187 -4.53 31.50 -5.85
C GLY A 187 -5.50 30.71 -4.99
N ARG A 188 -6.50 31.41 -4.51
CA ARG A 188 -7.55 30.90 -3.65
C ARG A 188 -8.64 30.22 -4.48
N MET A 189 -9.09 29.03 -4.01
CA MET A 189 -10.14 28.24 -4.66
C MET A 189 -11.29 28.01 -3.67
N HIS A 190 -12.45 28.61 -3.96
CA HIS A 190 -13.65 28.42 -3.13
C HIS A 190 -14.20 27.01 -3.29
N CYS A 191 -14.65 26.42 -2.18
CA CYS A 191 -15.28 25.10 -2.16
C CYS A 191 -16.17 24.92 -0.91
N ASP A 192 -17.20 24.11 -1.06
CA ASP A 192 -18.10 23.72 0.04
C ASP A 192 -17.62 22.46 0.74
N LYS A 193 -16.80 21.66 0.07
CA LYS A 193 -16.19 20.42 0.54
C LYS A 193 -14.75 20.29 0.04
N ALA A 194 -13.90 19.74 0.85
CA ALA A 194 -12.51 19.43 0.49
C ALA A 194 -12.16 18.00 0.89
N ILE A 195 -11.36 17.31 0.09
CA ILE A 195 -10.85 15.97 0.39
C ILE A 195 -9.31 16.03 0.44
N VAL A 196 -8.75 15.71 1.59
CA VAL A 196 -7.28 15.58 1.75
C VAL A 196 -6.88 14.15 1.39
N SER A 197 -6.19 13.97 0.24
CA SER A 197 -5.73 12.67 -0.27
C SER A 197 -4.28 12.68 -0.74
N SER A 198 -3.45 13.60 -0.21
CA SER A 198 -2.08 13.88 -0.66
C SER A 198 -1.03 12.91 -0.11
N GLY A 199 -1.39 11.68 0.27
CA GLY A 199 -0.46 10.67 0.78
C GLY A 199 0.30 11.15 2.01
N ILE A 200 1.63 11.10 1.99
CA ILE A 200 2.48 11.56 3.10
C ILE A 200 2.41 13.09 3.30
N TRP A 201 2.18 13.85 2.24
CA TRP A 201 2.03 15.31 2.27
C TRP A 201 0.70 15.76 2.88
N SER A 202 -0.21 14.83 3.21
CA SER A 202 -1.38 15.14 4.03
C SER A 202 -1.00 15.53 5.46
N LYS A 203 0.13 15.05 6.00
CA LYS A 203 0.57 15.34 7.38
C LYS A 203 0.68 16.84 7.68
N PRO A 204 1.40 17.69 6.93
CA PRO A 204 1.43 19.13 7.15
C PRO A 204 0.07 19.80 6.94
N LEU A 205 -0.75 19.34 6.00
CA LEU A 205 -2.10 19.87 5.78
C LEU A 205 -3.03 19.60 6.98
N MET A 206 -2.93 18.41 7.57
CA MET A 206 -3.68 18.10 8.80
C MET A 206 -3.27 18.98 9.98
N GLN A 207 -1.98 19.35 10.09
CA GLN A 207 -1.50 20.29 11.12
C GLN A 207 -2.14 21.67 10.98
N LYS A 208 -2.35 22.14 9.73
CA LYS A 208 -3.08 23.40 9.45
C LYS A 208 -4.54 23.36 9.95
N LEU A 209 -5.13 22.19 9.91
CA LEU A 209 -6.49 21.93 10.43
C LEU A 209 -6.50 21.61 11.94
N GLY A 210 -5.38 21.83 12.66
CA GLY A 210 -5.25 21.61 14.10
C GLY A 210 -5.20 20.13 14.50
N LEU A 211 -4.92 19.21 13.58
CA LEU A 211 -4.86 17.79 13.85
C LEU A 211 -3.46 17.21 13.66
N HIS A 212 -2.93 16.60 14.71
CA HIS A 212 -1.66 15.88 14.65
C HIS A 212 -1.90 14.41 14.29
N VAL A 213 -1.49 14.02 13.07
CA VAL A 213 -1.57 12.63 12.60
C VAL A 213 -0.21 11.95 12.71
N PRO A 214 -0.09 10.80 13.42
CA PRO A 214 1.17 10.05 13.52
C PRO A 214 1.42 9.27 12.22
N LEU A 215 1.94 9.98 11.23
CA LEU A 215 2.22 9.49 9.88
C LEU A 215 3.71 9.61 9.57
N GLU A 216 4.32 8.56 9.01
CA GLU A 216 5.73 8.54 8.62
C GLU A 216 5.90 8.15 7.16
N ALA A 217 6.99 8.65 6.53
CA ALA A 217 7.36 8.33 5.16
C ALA A 217 8.14 7.02 5.11
N GLU A 218 7.50 5.94 4.70
CA GLU A 218 8.19 4.69 4.37
C GLU A 218 8.66 4.76 2.92
N ARG A 219 9.98 4.80 2.73
CA ARG A 219 10.63 4.81 1.42
C ARG A 219 10.56 3.41 0.83
N GLY A 220 9.78 3.24 -0.23
CA GLY A 220 9.58 1.97 -0.92
C GLY A 220 10.34 1.92 -2.23
N TYR A 221 11.15 0.87 -2.41
CA TYR A 221 11.93 0.65 -3.62
C TYR A 221 11.31 -0.44 -4.48
N HIS A 222 11.35 -0.25 -5.81
CA HIS A 222 11.12 -1.32 -6.76
C HIS A 222 12.06 -1.19 -7.97
N ILE A 223 12.22 -2.31 -8.68
CA ILE A 223 12.91 -2.38 -9.96
C ILE A 223 11.93 -2.99 -10.96
N VAL A 224 11.88 -2.42 -12.16
CA VAL A 224 11.23 -3.00 -13.32
C VAL A 224 12.33 -3.54 -14.23
N PHE A 225 12.34 -4.85 -14.47
CA PHE A 225 13.19 -5.52 -15.42
C PHE A 225 12.50 -5.53 -16.78
N GLU A 226 13.06 -4.82 -17.75
CA GLU A 226 12.47 -4.63 -19.07
C GLU A 226 12.82 -5.80 -19.99
N GLN A 227 11.88 -6.20 -20.84
CA GLN A 227 12.01 -7.34 -21.75
C GLN A 227 12.55 -8.61 -21.04
N PRO A 228 11.95 -9.01 -19.91
CA PRO A 228 12.42 -10.18 -19.18
C PRO A 228 12.22 -11.44 -20.00
N SER A 229 13.19 -12.37 -19.94
CA SER A 229 13.11 -13.66 -20.62
C SER A 229 11.97 -14.54 -20.15
N GLN A 230 11.53 -14.34 -18.92
CA GLN A 230 10.41 -15.04 -18.28
C GLN A 230 9.62 -14.08 -17.41
N LYS A 231 8.32 -14.35 -17.25
CA LYS A 231 7.42 -13.63 -16.35
C LYS A 231 6.65 -14.63 -15.49
N PRO A 232 6.29 -14.29 -14.26
CA PRO A 232 5.38 -15.14 -13.48
C PRO A 232 3.98 -15.14 -14.12
N ASN A 233 3.29 -16.28 -14.02
CA ASN A 233 1.92 -16.43 -14.50
C ASN A 233 0.95 -15.61 -13.64
N ASN A 234 1.24 -15.48 -12.34
CA ASN A 234 0.44 -14.71 -11.40
C ASN A 234 1.34 -13.76 -10.57
N PRO A 235 0.84 -12.60 -10.12
CA PRO A 235 1.51 -11.82 -9.08
C PRO A 235 1.82 -12.68 -7.87
N MET A 236 3.05 -12.58 -7.35
CA MET A 236 3.44 -13.43 -6.23
C MET A 236 4.29 -12.72 -5.19
N MET A 237 4.06 -13.08 -3.93
CA MET A 237 4.90 -12.74 -2.80
C MET A 237 5.97 -13.82 -2.62
N LEU A 238 7.22 -13.48 -2.79
CA LEU A 238 8.36 -14.34 -2.56
C LEU A 238 8.77 -14.27 -1.07
N ALA A 239 8.34 -15.25 -0.26
CA ALA A 239 8.54 -15.22 1.19
C ALA A 239 10.02 -15.19 1.58
N ALA A 240 10.88 -15.94 0.88
CA ALA A 240 12.32 -15.97 1.10
C ALA A 240 13.00 -14.64 0.74
N GLY A 241 12.59 -14.02 -0.37
CA GLY A 241 13.12 -12.74 -0.85
C GLY A 241 12.45 -11.52 -0.21
N LYS A 242 11.28 -11.69 0.40
CA LYS A 242 10.41 -10.65 0.96
C LYS A 242 10.11 -9.53 -0.04
N PHE A 243 9.84 -9.90 -1.30
CA PHE A 243 9.41 -8.98 -2.34
C PHE A 243 8.25 -9.56 -3.13
N VAL A 244 7.49 -8.68 -3.78
CA VAL A 244 6.41 -9.06 -4.71
C VAL A 244 6.92 -8.93 -6.13
N ALA A 245 6.69 -9.96 -6.95
CA ALA A 245 6.93 -9.96 -8.38
C ALA A 245 5.60 -9.90 -9.13
N THR A 246 5.49 -9.00 -10.11
CA THR A 246 4.28 -8.81 -10.93
C THR A 246 4.69 -8.62 -12.38
N ALA A 247 4.09 -9.41 -13.28
CA ALA A 247 4.22 -9.21 -14.72
C ALA A 247 3.40 -8.00 -15.15
N MET A 248 4.07 -6.91 -15.52
CA MET A 248 3.44 -5.68 -15.99
C MET A 248 3.68 -5.48 -17.48
N ASP A 249 2.98 -4.52 -18.11
CA ASP A 249 3.19 -4.19 -19.52
C ASP A 249 4.64 -3.72 -19.80
N GLN A 250 5.22 -2.96 -18.87
CA GLN A 250 6.59 -2.45 -18.97
C GLN A 250 7.66 -3.49 -18.66
N GLY A 251 7.32 -4.67 -18.12
CA GLY A 251 8.28 -5.70 -17.75
C GLY A 251 7.91 -6.45 -16.46
N LEU A 252 8.90 -7.03 -15.81
CA LEU A 252 8.77 -7.68 -14.52
C LEU A 252 9.06 -6.68 -13.39
N ARG A 253 8.03 -6.29 -12.64
CA ARG A 253 8.19 -5.41 -11.49
C ARG A 253 8.44 -6.22 -10.22
N CYS A 254 9.56 -5.96 -9.56
CA CYS A 254 9.90 -6.53 -8.25
C CYS A 254 9.95 -5.42 -7.20
N ALA A 255 9.18 -5.55 -6.12
CA ALA A 255 9.03 -4.53 -5.07
C ALA A 255 8.93 -5.16 -3.69
N GLY A 256 9.65 -4.63 -2.67
CA GLY A 256 9.57 -5.20 -1.32
C GLY A 256 10.51 -4.56 -0.29
N ILE A 257 11.45 -3.73 -0.74
CA ILE A 257 12.43 -3.13 0.16
C ILE A 257 11.88 -1.85 0.78
N VAL A 258 12.16 -1.68 2.06
CA VAL A 258 11.72 -0.55 2.89
C VAL A 258 12.94 0.18 3.46
N GLU A 259 12.92 1.50 3.45
CA GLU A 259 13.88 2.35 4.13
C GLU A 259 13.17 3.47 4.90
N PHE A 260 13.57 3.70 6.15
CA PHE A 260 13.20 4.89 6.90
C PHE A 260 14.32 5.95 6.80
N GLY A 261 14.01 7.12 6.25
CA GLY A 261 15.01 8.16 5.99
C GLY A 261 14.41 9.49 5.56
N GLY A 262 13.11 9.72 5.86
CA GLY A 262 12.38 10.93 5.51
C GLY A 262 12.14 11.09 4.01
N LEU A 263 11.78 12.32 3.59
CA LEU A 263 11.37 12.68 2.22
C LEU A 263 12.56 13.06 1.31
N SER A 264 13.68 12.34 1.40
CA SER A 264 14.84 12.60 0.53
C SER A 264 14.68 11.91 -0.81
N GLU A 265 14.75 12.64 -1.91
CA GLU A 265 14.63 12.09 -3.28
C GLU A 265 15.83 11.21 -3.69
N LYS A 266 16.97 11.35 -2.99
CA LYS A 266 18.16 10.56 -3.29
C LYS A 266 17.94 9.09 -2.96
N LYS A 267 17.95 8.23 -3.99
CA LYS A 267 17.90 6.77 -3.84
C LYS A 267 19.13 6.25 -3.10
N SER A 268 18.92 5.28 -2.20
CA SER A 268 20.02 4.57 -1.54
C SER A 268 20.42 3.34 -2.37
N LYS A 269 21.73 3.09 -2.49
CA LYS A 269 22.24 1.98 -3.30
C LYS A 269 21.97 0.61 -2.65
N ALA A 270 22.15 0.50 -1.32
CA ALA A 270 22.05 -0.78 -0.62
C ALA A 270 20.67 -1.46 -0.74
N PRO A 271 19.52 -0.76 -0.60
CA PRO A 271 18.21 -1.35 -0.85
C PRO A 271 18.05 -1.94 -2.25
N LEU A 272 18.50 -1.24 -3.27
CA LEU A 272 18.41 -1.68 -4.67
C LEU A 272 19.33 -2.86 -4.96
N GLN A 273 20.55 -2.85 -4.42
CA GLN A 273 21.48 -3.99 -4.53
C GLN A 273 20.92 -5.24 -3.85
N LEU A 274 20.30 -5.08 -2.67
CA LEU A 274 19.65 -6.21 -2.00
C LEU A 274 18.51 -6.77 -2.86
N LEU A 275 17.66 -5.91 -3.42
CA LEU A 275 16.56 -6.36 -4.27
C LEU A 275 17.05 -7.15 -5.48
N ARG A 276 18.08 -6.64 -6.19
CA ARG A 276 18.69 -7.36 -7.34
C ARG A 276 19.18 -8.75 -6.95
N ARG A 277 19.94 -8.82 -5.85
CA ARG A 277 20.44 -10.11 -5.35
C ARG A 277 19.31 -11.07 -5.04
N LYS A 278 18.25 -10.60 -4.34
CA LYS A 278 17.09 -11.44 -3.99
C LYS A 278 16.32 -11.90 -5.23
N VAL A 279 16.16 -11.05 -6.22
CA VAL A 279 15.54 -11.41 -7.51
C VAL A 279 16.35 -12.51 -8.20
N GLN A 280 17.68 -12.36 -8.28
CA GLN A 280 18.56 -13.36 -8.89
C GLN A 280 18.57 -14.70 -8.14
N GLU A 281 18.51 -14.68 -6.81
CA GLU A 281 18.41 -15.88 -5.98
C GLU A 281 17.12 -16.66 -6.26
N VAL A 282 15.99 -15.97 -6.42
CA VAL A 282 14.67 -16.59 -6.63
C VAL A 282 14.43 -16.96 -8.10
N PHE A 283 14.90 -16.13 -9.02
CA PHE A 283 14.74 -16.29 -10.48
C PHE A 283 16.12 -16.48 -11.15
N PRO A 284 16.79 -17.61 -10.94
CA PRO A 284 18.20 -17.78 -11.34
C PRO A 284 18.42 -17.77 -12.86
N LYS A 285 17.37 -18.03 -13.65
CA LYS A 285 17.42 -18.04 -15.11
C LYS A 285 16.92 -16.75 -15.75
N LEU A 286 16.54 -15.75 -14.94
CA LEU A 286 16.02 -14.49 -15.43
C LEU A 286 17.13 -13.70 -16.14
N SER A 287 16.91 -13.37 -17.41
CA SER A 287 17.67 -12.37 -18.15
C SER A 287 16.73 -11.24 -18.60
N PHE A 288 17.27 -10.05 -18.84
CA PHE A 288 16.50 -8.85 -19.19
C PHE A 288 17.39 -7.89 -19.99
N ALA A 289 16.77 -6.98 -20.75
CA ALA A 289 17.51 -6.02 -21.58
C ALA A 289 18.02 -4.82 -20.76
N SER A 290 17.19 -4.29 -19.90
CA SER A 290 17.49 -3.12 -19.04
C SER A 290 16.66 -3.16 -17.76
N GLU A 291 16.96 -2.25 -16.83
CA GLU A 291 16.21 -2.11 -15.60
C GLU A 291 15.92 -0.64 -15.26
N GLN A 292 14.77 -0.40 -14.65
CA GLN A 292 14.38 0.90 -14.15
C GLN A 292 14.19 0.86 -12.63
N GLU A 293 14.89 1.72 -11.92
CA GLU A 293 14.79 1.86 -10.47
C GLU A 293 13.76 2.93 -10.10
N TRP A 294 12.95 2.64 -9.10
CA TRP A 294 11.96 3.56 -8.58
C TRP A 294 12.05 3.70 -7.06
N LEU A 295 11.76 4.92 -6.58
CA LEU A 295 11.59 5.26 -5.18
C LEU A 295 10.27 6.02 -5.01
N ALA A 296 9.45 5.61 -4.05
CA ALA A 296 8.26 6.34 -3.62
C ALA A 296 8.15 6.37 -2.10
N TYR A 297 7.24 7.22 -1.59
CA TYR A 297 7.01 7.40 -0.16
C TYR A 297 5.63 6.88 0.20
N ARG A 298 5.58 5.77 0.93
CA ARG A 298 4.33 5.23 1.45
C ARG A 298 3.95 6.00 2.71
N PRO A 299 2.72 6.51 2.80
CA PRO A 299 2.24 7.19 4.01
C PRO A 299 1.87 6.15 5.08
N ALA A 300 2.77 5.89 6.03
CA ALA A 300 2.63 4.84 7.04
C ALA A 300 2.03 5.38 8.35
N PRO A 301 0.74 5.11 8.65
CA PRO A 301 0.14 5.37 9.96
C PRO A 301 0.71 4.41 11.02
N THR A 302 0.75 4.82 12.28
CA THR A 302 1.25 3.98 13.37
C THR A 302 0.43 2.72 13.60
N ASP A 303 -0.87 2.74 13.32
CA ASP A 303 -1.80 1.62 13.45
C ASP A 303 -2.10 0.93 12.10
N SER A 304 -1.35 1.24 11.03
CA SER A 304 -1.53 0.66 9.69
C SER A 304 -2.90 0.88 9.05
N LEU A 305 -3.81 1.65 9.66
CA LEU A 305 -5.14 1.95 9.12
C LEU A 305 -5.15 3.34 8.46
N PRO A 306 -5.78 3.50 7.27
CA PRO A 306 -5.91 4.80 6.63
C PRO A 306 -6.77 5.77 7.44
N TYR A 307 -6.71 7.05 7.09
CA TYR A 307 -7.58 8.09 7.62
C TYR A 307 -8.68 8.34 6.60
N ILE A 308 -9.93 7.93 6.95
CA ILE A 308 -11.12 8.05 6.08
C ILE A 308 -12.26 8.58 6.93
N GLY A 309 -12.78 9.75 6.60
CA GLY A 309 -13.89 10.36 7.34
C GLY A 309 -13.87 11.87 7.25
N GLU A 310 -14.92 12.51 7.80
CA GLU A 310 -15.04 13.96 7.91
C GLU A 310 -14.38 14.48 9.20
N LEU A 311 -13.73 15.62 9.13
CA LEU A 311 -13.13 16.29 10.28
C LEU A 311 -14.16 17.16 11.00
N SER A 312 -14.68 16.71 12.14
CA SER A 312 -15.53 17.51 13.02
C SER A 312 -16.67 18.26 12.31
N ALA A 313 -17.31 17.62 11.34
CA ALA A 313 -18.37 18.20 10.51
C ALA A 313 -17.97 19.52 9.81
N SER A 314 -16.70 19.67 9.46
CA SER A 314 -16.16 20.91 8.84
C SER A 314 -16.36 20.99 7.33
N GLY A 315 -16.83 19.93 6.67
CA GLY A 315 -16.80 19.79 5.22
C GLY A 315 -15.42 19.37 4.67
N VAL A 316 -14.42 19.16 5.55
CA VAL A 316 -13.11 18.61 5.16
C VAL A 316 -13.10 17.11 5.42
N PHE A 317 -12.89 16.33 4.37
CA PHE A 317 -12.81 14.88 4.41
C PHE A 317 -11.36 14.41 4.26
N THR A 318 -11.07 13.22 4.72
CA THR A 318 -9.75 12.59 4.61
C THR A 318 -9.86 11.28 3.83
N ALA A 319 -8.84 11.00 2.99
CA ALA A 319 -8.68 9.77 2.22
C ALA A 319 -7.18 9.50 2.00
N PHE A 320 -6.39 9.32 3.07
CA PHE A 320 -4.94 9.15 2.99
C PHE A 320 -4.41 8.16 4.02
N GLY A 321 -3.12 7.88 3.99
CA GLY A 321 -2.48 7.02 4.97
C GLY A 321 -2.63 5.53 4.69
N HIS A 322 -2.85 5.15 3.45
CA HIS A 322 -3.10 3.75 3.03
C HIS A 322 -1.84 2.88 3.01
N HIS A 323 -0.70 3.38 3.44
CA HIS A 323 0.56 2.64 3.47
C HIS A 323 0.86 2.00 2.09
N HIS A 324 0.96 0.67 2.01
CA HIS A 324 1.21 -0.06 0.76
C HIS A 324 -0.05 -0.51 0.02
N ILE A 325 -1.25 -0.25 0.56
CA ILE A 325 -2.53 -0.68 -0.02
C ILE A 325 -3.30 0.45 -0.73
N GLY A 326 -2.68 1.60 -0.98
CA GLY A 326 -3.38 2.78 -1.51
C GLY A 326 -4.01 2.55 -2.89
N LEU A 327 -3.33 1.86 -3.80
CA LEU A 327 -3.92 1.48 -5.07
C LEU A 327 -5.03 0.43 -4.88
N THR A 328 -4.78 -0.60 -4.07
CA THR A 328 -5.73 -1.70 -3.81
C THR A 328 -7.04 -1.20 -3.19
N GLY A 329 -6.96 -0.36 -2.15
CA GLY A 329 -8.12 0.15 -1.43
C GLY A 329 -8.68 1.48 -1.95
N GLY A 330 -8.05 2.06 -2.98
CA GLY A 330 -8.42 3.39 -3.52
C GLY A 330 -9.87 3.49 -3.97
N PRO A 331 -10.39 2.59 -4.82
CA PRO A 331 -11.77 2.65 -5.29
C PRO A 331 -12.80 2.55 -4.17
N LYS A 332 -12.60 1.63 -3.22
CA LYS A 332 -13.48 1.50 -2.04
C LYS A 332 -13.45 2.75 -1.18
N THR A 333 -12.26 3.28 -0.91
CA THR A 333 -12.09 4.54 -0.16
C THR A 333 -12.79 5.69 -0.85
N GLY A 334 -12.62 5.84 -2.17
CA GLY A 334 -13.27 6.89 -2.95
C GLY A 334 -14.79 6.81 -2.87
N ARG A 335 -15.36 5.60 -2.97
CA ARG A 335 -16.80 5.40 -2.83
C ARG A 335 -17.32 5.77 -1.43
N LEU A 336 -16.62 5.30 -0.37
CA LEU A 336 -17.01 5.63 1.01
C LEU A 336 -17.00 7.13 1.28
N VAL A 337 -15.98 7.85 0.78
CA VAL A 337 -15.91 9.31 0.93
C VAL A 337 -16.98 10.00 0.11
N ALA A 338 -17.25 9.53 -1.12
CA ALA A 338 -18.33 10.08 -1.94
C ALA A 338 -19.70 9.91 -1.27
N ASP A 339 -20.01 8.72 -0.73
CA ASP A 339 -21.24 8.47 0.03
C ASP A 339 -21.39 9.45 1.20
N MET A 340 -20.34 9.64 2.00
CA MET A 340 -20.36 10.59 3.12
C MET A 340 -20.59 12.04 2.67
N ILE A 341 -19.99 12.47 1.55
CA ILE A 341 -20.12 13.83 1.01
C ILE A 341 -21.57 14.13 0.60
N VAL A 342 -22.27 13.15 0.03
CA VAL A 342 -23.67 13.30 -0.37
C VAL A 342 -24.67 12.95 0.74
N GLY A 343 -24.18 12.67 1.96
CA GLY A 343 -25.02 12.40 3.13
C GLY A 343 -25.54 10.96 3.21
N HIS A 344 -25.01 10.05 2.42
CA HIS A 344 -25.33 8.64 2.54
C HIS A 344 -24.51 8.00 3.66
N HIS A 345 -25.12 7.09 4.42
CA HIS A 345 -24.39 6.28 5.39
C HIS A 345 -23.64 5.15 4.67
N PRO A 346 -22.30 5.04 4.85
CA PRO A 346 -21.57 3.90 4.34
C PRO A 346 -22.13 2.58 4.87
N ASN A 347 -22.21 1.57 4.00
CA ASN A 347 -22.64 0.22 4.38
C ASN A 347 -21.54 -0.62 5.07
N THR A 348 -20.49 0.05 5.53
CA THR A 348 -19.30 -0.54 6.15
C THR A 348 -18.97 0.25 7.41
N ASP A 349 -18.51 -0.42 8.46
CA ASP A 349 -18.02 0.27 9.66
C ASP A 349 -16.73 1.07 9.35
N ILE A 350 -16.87 2.39 9.34
CA ILE A 350 -15.76 3.32 9.09
C ILE A 350 -15.08 3.82 10.37
N ARG A 351 -15.59 3.46 11.56
CA ARG A 351 -15.00 3.91 12.85
C ARG A 351 -13.52 3.58 13.02
N PRO A 352 -13.00 2.43 12.54
CA PRO A 352 -11.57 2.15 12.60
C PRO A 352 -10.71 3.16 11.85
N PHE A 353 -11.28 3.88 10.89
CA PHE A 353 -10.57 4.83 10.00
C PHE A 353 -10.76 6.29 10.40
N ASP A 354 -11.51 6.55 11.49
CA ASP A 354 -11.81 7.90 11.97
C ASP A 354 -10.52 8.75 12.02
N PRO A 355 -10.45 9.87 11.29
CA PRO A 355 -9.29 10.75 11.30
C PRO A 355 -8.99 11.34 12.68
N MET A 356 -9.99 11.39 13.58
CA MET A 356 -9.86 11.91 14.94
C MET A 356 -9.40 10.84 15.96
N ARG A 357 -9.25 9.56 15.57
CA ARG A 357 -8.94 8.44 16.50
C ARG A 357 -7.66 8.59 17.34
N PHE A 358 -6.77 9.51 16.96
CA PHE A 358 -5.58 9.86 17.72
C PHE A 358 -5.65 11.22 18.43
N LYS A 359 -6.77 11.94 18.31
CA LYS A 359 -6.97 13.16 19.07
C LYS A 359 -7.11 12.77 20.56
N ARG A 360 -6.17 13.21 21.38
CA ARG A 360 -6.28 13.06 22.84
C ARG A 360 -7.56 13.78 23.27
N GLY A 361 -8.48 13.10 23.96
CA GLY A 361 -9.56 13.75 24.63
C GLY A 361 -9.00 14.86 25.52
N LYS A 362 -9.63 16.05 25.46
CA LYS A 362 -9.35 17.11 26.42
C LYS A 362 -9.84 16.67 27.78
#